data_7309e73ef7d3d7a114719c0ca4cb166f
#
_entry.id   7309e73ef7d3d7a114719c0ca4cb166f
#
_cell.length_a   1.000
_cell.length_b   1.000
_cell.length_c   1.000
_cell.angle_alpha   90.00
_cell.angle_beta   90.00
_cell.angle_gamma   90.00
#
_symmetry.space_group_name_H-M   'P 1'
#
loop_
_entity.id
_entity.type
_entity.pdbx_description
1 polymer ?
#
loop_
_entity_poly.entity_id
_entity_poly.type
_entity_poly.pdbx_seq_one_letter_code
_entity_poly.pdbx_strand_id
1 'polypeptide(L)'
;ITAAGRSQRFGSQKQFKPLGGKPLYQHSLRVFMTSKIIKEIILVVPNDNRYAVLKYIDESNQSIVKVVAGGATRRHSVQSGVEASSNDTDLVVIHDAARPFVTREMLGSVITACEKSDGAIAAIPAVDTVKYSKNGIVEKTLDRNYVWLAQTPQAFKKGKLLNAYRNCDLSNTVITDESSI
;
A
#
# COMPACT_ATOMS: atom_id res chain seq x y z
N ILE A 1 -2.74 -0.77 5.66
CA ILE A 1 -2.04 -1.92 5.05
C ILE A 1 -3.03 -2.70 4.21
N THR A 2 -2.75 -2.86 2.90
CA THR A 2 -3.64 -3.56 1.97
C THR A 2 -3.27 -5.05 1.84
N ALA A 3 -4.15 -5.90 2.33
CA ALA A 3 -4.05 -7.37 2.30
C ALA A 3 -5.24 -8.04 1.60
N ALA A 4 -6.09 -7.27 0.88
CA ALA A 4 -7.32 -7.77 0.24
C ALA A 4 -7.10 -8.31 -1.19
N GLY A 5 -5.89 -8.23 -1.75
CA GLY A 5 -5.59 -8.64 -3.12
C GLY A 5 -5.83 -10.14 -3.35
N ARG A 6 -6.46 -10.49 -4.48
CA ARG A 6 -6.73 -11.88 -4.88
C ARG A 6 -5.48 -12.62 -5.40
N SER A 7 -4.36 -11.91 -5.57
CA SER A 7 -3.08 -12.48 -6.04
C SER A 7 -3.21 -13.37 -7.31
N GLN A 8 -3.98 -12.93 -8.31
CA GLN A 8 -4.30 -13.71 -9.51
C GLN A 8 -3.05 -14.29 -10.20
N ARG A 9 -1.95 -13.52 -10.28
CA ARG A 9 -0.67 -13.99 -10.85
C ARG A 9 0.02 -15.06 -10.02
N PHE A 10 -0.30 -15.19 -8.74
CA PHE A 10 0.30 -16.15 -7.81
C PHE A 10 -0.58 -17.40 -7.59
N GLY A 11 -1.82 -17.39 -8.09
CA GLY A 11 -2.79 -18.48 -7.97
C GLY A 11 -3.40 -18.67 -6.57
N SER A 12 -2.99 -17.89 -5.58
CA SER A 12 -3.54 -17.94 -4.20
C SER A 12 -3.29 -16.61 -3.48
N GLN A 13 -3.98 -16.39 -2.37
CA GLN A 13 -3.83 -15.18 -1.55
C GLN A 13 -2.45 -15.16 -0.86
N LYS A 14 -1.41 -14.68 -1.57
CA LYS A 14 -0.02 -14.71 -1.13
C LYS A 14 0.22 -14.04 0.22
N GLN A 15 -0.55 -13.00 0.57
CA GLN A 15 -0.42 -12.27 1.83
C GLN A 15 -0.67 -13.14 3.08
N PHE A 16 -1.36 -14.27 2.92
CA PHE A 16 -1.61 -15.24 3.99
C PHE A 16 -0.66 -16.44 3.96
N LYS A 17 0.21 -16.54 2.94
CA LYS A 17 1.22 -17.60 2.89
C LYS A 17 2.29 -17.39 3.96
N PRO A 18 2.80 -18.50 4.55
CA PRO A 18 3.83 -18.41 5.57
C PRO A 18 5.19 -17.98 4.99
N LEU A 19 5.85 -17.08 5.70
CA LEU A 19 7.26 -16.76 5.55
C LEU A 19 7.88 -16.85 6.95
N GLY A 20 8.85 -17.75 7.15
CA GLY A 20 9.45 -17.97 8.46
C GLY A 20 8.42 -18.34 9.55
N GLY A 21 7.41 -19.18 9.19
CA GLY A 21 6.38 -19.64 10.12
C GLY A 21 5.23 -18.67 10.40
N LYS A 22 5.25 -17.46 9.84
CA LYS A 22 4.20 -16.43 10.02
C LYS A 22 3.64 -15.99 8.68
N PRO A 23 2.31 -15.70 8.57
CA PRO A 23 1.74 -15.12 7.35
C PRO A 23 2.46 -13.85 6.92
N LEU A 24 2.62 -13.65 5.61
CA LEU A 24 3.36 -12.51 5.03
C LEU A 24 2.88 -11.16 5.59
N TYR A 25 1.56 -10.96 5.71
CA TYR A 25 1.01 -9.68 6.21
C TYR A 25 1.47 -9.35 7.63
N GLN A 26 1.76 -10.34 8.47
CA GLN A 26 2.18 -10.12 9.86
C GLN A 26 3.58 -9.49 9.96
N HIS A 27 4.46 -9.77 8.99
CA HIS A 27 5.78 -9.15 8.94
C HIS A 27 5.67 -7.63 8.77
N SER A 28 4.88 -7.19 7.80
CA SER A 28 4.61 -5.76 7.61
C SER A 28 3.86 -5.17 8.81
N LEU A 29 2.77 -5.81 9.24
CA LEU A 29 1.95 -5.34 10.36
C LEU A 29 2.78 -5.08 11.61
N ARG A 30 3.71 -5.99 11.95
CA ARG A 30 4.60 -5.84 13.12
C ARG A 30 5.46 -4.57 13.05
N VAL A 31 6.00 -4.23 11.88
CA VAL A 31 6.81 -3.01 11.72
C VAL A 31 5.97 -1.76 12.01
N PHE A 32 4.75 -1.72 11.50
CA PHE A 32 3.83 -0.60 11.75
C PHE A 32 3.41 -0.52 13.23
N MET A 33 3.02 -1.65 13.85
CA MET A 33 2.62 -1.70 15.28
C MET A 33 3.75 -1.25 16.22
N THR A 34 4.99 -1.55 15.87
CA THR A 34 6.15 -1.18 16.70
C THR A 34 6.74 0.19 16.35
N SER A 35 6.14 0.91 15.41
CA SER A 35 6.57 2.26 15.02
C SER A 35 5.85 3.32 15.87
N LYS A 36 6.60 4.12 16.63
CA LYS A 36 6.04 5.17 17.49
C LYS A 36 5.37 6.33 16.74
N ILE A 37 5.64 6.45 15.43
CA ILE A 37 5.06 7.51 14.58
C ILE A 37 3.70 7.12 13.99
N ILE A 38 3.31 5.85 14.06
CA ILE A 38 2.02 5.35 13.59
C ILE A 38 1.04 5.32 14.77
N LYS A 39 -0.06 6.03 14.64
CA LYS A 39 -1.10 6.14 15.68
C LYS A 39 -2.25 5.16 15.47
N GLU A 40 -2.59 4.87 14.22
CA GLU A 40 -3.69 3.97 13.84
C GLU A 40 -3.26 3.12 12.66
N ILE A 41 -3.71 1.87 12.63
CA ILE A 41 -3.45 0.94 11.53
C ILE A 41 -4.78 0.40 11.02
N ILE A 42 -5.08 0.66 9.74
CA ILE A 42 -6.19 0.04 9.07
C ILE A 42 -5.68 -1.15 8.25
N LEU A 43 -6.00 -2.35 8.68
CA LEU A 43 -5.65 -3.58 7.96
C LEU A 43 -6.83 -3.99 7.08
N VAL A 44 -6.64 -3.84 5.77
CA VAL A 44 -7.68 -4.13 4.77
C VAL A 44 -7.50 -5.54 4.26
N VAL A 45 -8.48 -6.41 4.49
CA VAL A 45 -8.44 -7.84 4.16
C VAL A 45 -9.69 -8.25 3.36
N PRO A 46 -9.70 -9.42 2.70
CA PRO A 46 -10.93 -9.98 2.14
C PRO A 46 -11.97 -10.16 3.26
N ASN A 47 -13.24 -9.95 2.95
CA ASN A 47 -14.31 -10.00 3.95
C ASN A 47 -14.30 -11.31 4.76
N ASP A 48 -14.12 -12.44 4.07
CA ASP A 48 -14.11 -13.78 4.67
C ASP A 48 -12.93 -14.03 5.63
N ASN A 49 -11.86 -13.24 5.52
CA ASN A 49 -10.67 -13.38 6.36
C ASN A 49 -10.67 -12.49 7.61
N ARG A 50 -11.66 -11.60 7.79
CA ARG A 50 -11.67 -10.61 8.89
C ARG A 50 -11.58 -11.26 10.26
N TYR A 51 -12.43 -12.25 10.54
CA TYR A 51 -12.43 -12.96 11.84
C TYR A 51 -11.12 -13.72 12.09
N ALA A 52 -10.60 -14.39 11.06
CA ALA A 52 -9.35 -15.14 11.17
C ALA A 52 -8.18 -14.22 11.52
N VAL A 53 -8.12 -13.04 10.87
CA VAL A 53 -7.06 -12.06 11.10
C VAL A 53 -7.15 -11.43 12.50
N LEU A 54 -8.35 -11.09 12.97
CA LEU A 54 -8.56 -10.53 14.32
C LEU A 54 -8.01 -11.42 15.42
N LYS A 55 -8.12 -12.74 15.29
CA LYS A 55 -7.58 -13.71 16.25
C LYS A 55 -6.05 -13.68 16.39
N TYR A 56 -5.35 -13.14 15.39
CA TYR A 56 -3.88 -13.03 15.40
C TYR A 56 -3.38 -11.65 15.84
N ILE A 57 -4.28 -10.73 16.16
CA ILE A 57 -3.93 -9.42 16.71
C ILE A 57 -4.09 -9.51 18.22
N ASP A 58 -2.96 -9.39 18.92
CA ASP A 58 -2.93 -9.40 20.38
C ASP A 58 -3.85 -8.30 20.95
N GLU A 59 -4.49 -8.56 22.08
CA GLU A 59 -5.42 -7.63 22.73
C GLU A 59 -4.80 -6.24 22.94
N SER A 60 -3.51 -6.19 23.32
CA SER A 60 -2.76 -4.95 23.49
C SER A 60 -2.66 -4.09 22.20
N ASN A 61 -2.77 -4.71 21.04
CA ASN A 61 -2.67 -4.03 19.73
C ASN A 61 -4.06 -3.77 19.11
N GLN A 62 -5.13 -4.31 19.65
CA GLN A 62 -6.50 -4.10 19.14
C GLN A 62 -6.94 -2.63 19.26
N SER A 63 -6.36 -1.87 20.19
CA SER A 63 -6.63 -0.44 20.34
C SER A 63 -6.14 0.41 19.17
N ILE A 64 -5.09 -0.03 18.44
CA ILE A 64 -4.49 0.71 17.33
C ILE A 64 -4.73 0.05 15.96
N VAL A 65 -5.19 -1.22 15.92
CA VAL A 65 -5.42 -1.96 14.67
C VAL A 65 -6.90 -2.17 14.41
N LYS A 66 -7.41 -1.57 13.33
CA LYS A 66 -8.77 -1.76 12.84
C LYS A 66 -8.75 -2.64 11.59
N VAL A 67 -9.56 -3.69 11.57
CA VAL A 67 -9.67 -4.61 10.41
C VAL A 67 -10.92 -4.29 9.62
N VAL A 68 -10.76 -3.98 8.33
CA VAL A 68 -11.86 -3.63 7.42
C VAL A 68 -11.87 -4.53 6.18
N ALA A 69 -13.03 -4.65 5.55
CA ALA A 69 -13.16 -5.37 4.29
C ALA A 69 -12.57 -4.55 3.13
N GLY A 70 -11.83 -5.22 2.25
CA GLY A 70 -11.40 -4.63 0.98
C GLY A 70 -12.48 -4.66 -0.08
N GLY A 71 -12.30 -3.85 -1.13
CA GLY A 71 -13.19 -3.78 -2.28
C GLY A 71 -12.76 -4.71 -3.43
N ALA A 72 -13.44 -4.57 -4.57
CA ALA A 72 -13.25 -5.41 -5.75
C ALA A 72 -11.84 -5.27 -6.39
N THR A 73 -11.22 -4.12 -6.27
CA THR A 73 -9.87 -3.82 -6.79
C THR A 73 -8.93 -3.38 -5.67
N ARG A 74 -7.61 -3.30 -5.98
CA ARG A 74 -6.62 -2.74 -5.05
C ARG A 74 -7.01 -1.32 -4.64
N ARG A 75 -7.38 -0.49 -5.61
CA ARG A 75 -7.81 0.88 -5.39
C ARG A 75 -9.02 0.96 -4.44
N HIS A 76 -10.10 0.23 -4.71
CA HIS A 76 -11.27 0.21 -3.80
C HIS A 76 -10.88 -0.24 -2.39
N SER A 77 -9.92 -1.17 -2.27
CA SER A 77 -9.41 -1.62 -0.98
C SER A 77 -8.63 -0.51 -0.26
N VAL A 78 -7.78 0.24 -0.98
CA VAL A 78 -7.06 1.39 -0.40
C VAL A 78 -8.05 2.47 0.01
N GLN A 79 -8.99 2.82 -0.85
CA GLN A 79 -10.02 3.82 -0.57
C GLN A 79 -10.81 3.44 0.70
N SER A 80 -11.30 2.20 0.81
CA SER A 80 -12.00 1.71 2.02
C SER A 80 -11.12 1.85 3.27
N GLY A 81 -9.80 1.59 3.15
CA GLY A 81 -8.87 1.76 4.26
C GLY A 81 -8.68 3.22 4.66
N VAL A 82 -8.55 4.12 3.69
CA VAL A 82 -8.39 5.56 3.95
C VAL A 82 -9.65 6.17 4.56
N GLU A 83 -10.83 5.80 4.05
CA GLU A 83 -12.12 6.25 4.59
C GLU A 83 -12.39 5.74 6.01
N ALA A 84 -11.86 4.56 6.36
CA ALA A 84 -12.02 3.97 7.69
C ALA A 84 -11.07 4.57 8.73
N SER A 85 -10.09 5.38 8.35
CA SER A 85 -9.19 6.07 9.28
C SER A 85 -9.90 7.22 10.01
N SER A 86 -9.40 7.57 11.20
CA SER A 86 -9.93 8.62 12.06
C SER A 86 -10.07 9.95 11.32
N ASN A 87 -11.09 10.74 11.66
CA ASN A 87 -11.37 12.01 10.98
C ASN A 87 -10.26 13.06 11.16
N ASP A 88 -9.54 12.99 12.25
CA ASP A 88 -8.39 13.84 12.61
C ASP A 88 -7.07 13.39 11.98
N THR A 89 -7.11 12.37 11.10
CA THR A 89 -5.93 11.90 10.38
C THR A 89 -5.56 12.88 9.26
N ASP A 90 -4.40 13.51 9.34
CA ASP A 90 -3.86 14.39 8.30
C ASP A 90 -3.10 13.64 7.21
N LEU A 91 -2.35 12.60 7.61
CA LEU A 91 -1.46 11.86 6.73
C LEU A 91 -1.75 10.36 6.81
N VAL A 92 -1.81 9.72 5.66
CA VAL A 92 -1.98 8.26 5.53
C VAL A 92 -0.77 7.63 4.86
N VAL A 93 -0.37 6.47 5.36
CA VAL A 93 0.69 5.65 4.75
C VAL A 93 0.08 4.37 4.21
N ILE A 94 0.18 4.16 2.92
CA ILE A 94 -0.33 2.99 2.20
C ILE A 94 0.80 1.98 2.02
N HIS A 95 0.55 0.73 2.40
CA HIS A 95 1.53 -0.33 2.26
C HIS A 95 0.90 -1.64 1.81
N ASP A 96 1.54 -2.31 0.86
CA ASP A 96 1.12 -3.64 0.39
C ASP A 96 1.60 -4.71 1.36
N ALA A 97 0.69 -5.45 1.99
CA ALA A 97 0.99 -6.52 2.94
C ALA A 97 1.89 -7.64 2.36
N ALA A 98 1.97 -7.75 1.05
CA ALA A 98 2.82 -8.70 0.35
C ALA A 98 4.29 -8.24 0.19
N ARG A 99 4.67 -7.13 0.81
CA ARG A 99 6.04 -6.58 0.85
C ARG A 99 6.58 -6.66 2.28
N PRO A 100 7.05 -7.83 2.75
CA PRO A 100 7.35 -8.07 4.17
C PRO A 100 8.61 -7.36 4.69
N PHE A 101 9.43 -6.78 3.80
CA PHE A 101 10.72 -6.17 4.14
C PHE A 101 10.68 -4.65 4.33
N VAL A 102 9.49 -4.10 4.61
CA VAL A 102 9.39 -2.70 5.01
C VAL A 102 10.13 -2.47 6.33
N THR A 103 10.79 -1.31 6.46
CA THR A 103 11.51 -0.94 7.68
C THR A 103 10.94 0.33 8.30
N ARG A 104 11.30 0.62 9.54
CA ARG A 104 10.90 1.87 10.23
C ARG A 104 11.53 3.10 9.57
N GLU A 105 12.76 2.95 9.05
CA GLU A 105 13.47 4.00 8.33
C GLU A 105 12.73 4.36 7.04
N MET A 106 12.26 3.37 6.28
CA MET A 106 11.42 3.60 5.09
C MET A 106 10.14 4.35 5.44
N LEU A 107 9.47 3.97 6.54
CA LEU A 107 8.26 4.67 7.01
C LEU A 107 8.58 6.13 7.36
N GLY A 108 9.63 6.36 8.15
CA GLY A 108 10.07 7.71 8.52
C GLY A 108 10.40 8.57 7.30
N SER A 109 11.13 8.00 6.34
CA SER A 109 11.56 8.72 5.12
C SER A 109 10.38 9.19 4.27
N VAL A 110 9.38 8.33 4.00
CA VAL A 110 8.22 8.73 3.19
C VAL A 110 7.32 9.73 3.93
N ILE A 111 7.17 9.59 5.26
CA ILE A 111 6.40 10.53 6.08
C ILE A 111 7.06 11.91 6.05
N THR A 112 8.35 12.00 6.34
CA THR A 112 9.10 13.27 6.32
C THR A 112 9.09 13.92 4.93
N ALA A 113 9.23 13.14 3.86
CA ALA A 113 9.14 13.66 2.50
C ALA A 113 7.72 14.22 2.19
N CYS A 114 6.67 13.55 2.70
CA CYS A 114 5.28 13.97 2.51
C CYS A 114 4.91 15.25 3.29
N GLU A 115 5.65 15.61 4.34
CA GLU A 115 5.45 16.89 5.04
C GLU A 115 5.61 18.09 4.10
N LYS A 116 6.51 17.99 3.11
CA LYS A 116 6.87 19.02 2.14
C LYS A 116 6.15 18.90 0.80
N SER A 117 5.25 17.91 0.65
CA SER A 117 4.55 17.61 -0.60
C SER A 117 3.15 17.08 -0.32
N ASP A 118 2.33 16.88 -1.35
CA ASP A 118 1.01 16.25 -1.21
C ASP A 118 1.08 14.72 -1.10
N GLY A 119 2.21 14.13 -1.56
CA GLY A 119 2.51 12.71 -1.45
C GLY A 119 3.99 12.41 -1.63
N ALA A 120 4.42 11.28 -1.09
CA ALA A 120 5.78 10.73 -1.24
C ALA A 120 5.72 9.21 -1.31
N ILE A 121 6.54 8.61 -2.15
CA ILE A 121 6.57 7.17 -2.35
C ILE A 121 7.98 6.60 -2.20
N ALA A 122 8.07 5.38 -1.69
CA ALA A 122 9.29 4.60 -1.83
C ALA A 122 9.43 4.16 -3.30
N ALA A 123 10.61 4.28 -3.86
CA ALA A 123 10.91 3.86 -5.22
C ALA A 123 12.37 3.39 -5.36
N ILE A 124 12.65 2.59 -6.38
CA ILE A 124 14.01 2.17 -6.75
C ILE A 124 14.31 2.67 -8.17
N PRO A 125 15.52 3.24 -8.42
CA PRO A 125 15.90 3.62 -9.78
C PRO A 125 16.02 2.40 -10.67
N ALA A 126 15.62 2.52 -11.94
CA ALA A 126 15.82 1.46 -12.92
C ALA A 126 17.32 1.29 -13.22
N VAL A 127 17.84 0.06 -13.02
CA VAL A 127 19.25 -0.27 -13.33
C VAL A 127 19.42 -0.84 -14.73
N ASP A 128 18.41 -1.57 -15.23
CA ASP A 128 18.42 -2.14 -16.57
C ASP A 128 18.02 -1.12 -17.66
N THR A 129 18.28 -1.47 -18.91
CA THR A 129 17.77 -0.69 -20.04
C THR A 129 16.26 -0.87 -20.17
N VAL A 130 15.51 0.21 -20.00
CA VAL A 130 14.05 0.20 -20.07
C VAL A 130 13.58 0.48 -21.50
N LYS A 131 12.77 -0.41 -22.05
CA LYS A 131 12.14 -0.27 -23.37
C LYS A 131 10.65 0.06 -23.22
N TYR A 132 10.20 1.05 -23.94
CA TYR A 132 8.77 1.25 -24.15
C TYR A 132 8.35 0.43 -25.38
N SER A 133 7.38 -0.47 -25.20
CA SER A 133 6.90 -1.33 -26.28
C SER A 133 5.38 -1.33 -26.36
N LYS A 134 4.85 -1.45 -27.58
CA LYS A 134 3.43 -1.60 -27.85
C LYS A 134 3.23 -2.84 -28.73
N ASN A 135 2.29 -3.70 -28.35
CA ASN A 135 2.01 -4.96 -29.04
C ASN A 135 3.27 -5.85 -29.28
N GLY A 136 4.21 -5.85 -28.31
CA GLY A 136 5.45 -6.62 -28.41
C GLY A 136 6.55 -5.97 -29.27
N ILE A 137 6.30 -4.83 -29.91
CA ILE A 137 7.26 -4.09 -30.73
C ILE A 137 7.87 -2.96 -29.90
N VAL A 138 9.21 -2.88 -29.87
CA VAL A 138 9.92 -1.82 -29.18
C VAL A 138 9.82 -0.52 -30.01
N GLU A 139 9.22 0.51 -29.41
CA GLU A 139 9.08 1.83 -30.03
C GLU A 139 10.23 2.77 -29.65
N LYS A 140 10.68 2.72 -28.38
CA LYS A 140 11.79 3.57 -27.91
C LYS A 140 12.49 2.98 -26.67
N THR A 141 13.70 3.45 -26.44
CA THR A 141 14.43 3.27 -25.18
C THR A 141 14.15 4.47 -24.28
N LEU A 142 13.78 4.21 -23.03
CA LEU A 142 13.64 5.27 -22.04
C LEU A 142 15.01 5.56 -21.39
N ASP A 143 15.27 6.84 -21.09
CA ASP A 143 16.43 7.20 -20.29
C ASP A 143 16.19 6.73 -18.85
N ARG A 144 16.91 5.69 -18.44
CA ARG A 144 16.75 5.07 -17.11
C ARG A 144 17.07 6.02 -15.95
N ASN A 145 17.80 7.11 -16.17
CA ASN A 145 18.08 8.11 -15.14
C ASN A 145 16.81 8.79 -14.64
N TYR A 146 15.73 8.77 -15.42
CA TYR A 146 14.41 9.33 -15.07
C TYR A 146 13.35 8.26 -14.82
N VAL A 147 13.73 6.98 -14.79
CA VAL A 147 12.77 5.88 -14.57
C VAL A 147 12.96 5.30 -13.19
N TRP A 148 11.88 5.32 -12.40
CA TRP A 148 11.83 4.77 -11.06
C TRP A 148 10.75 3.72 -10.96
N LEU A 149 11.04 2.63 -10.26
CA LEU A 149 10.09 1.55 -10.01
C LEU A 149 9.39 1.83 -8.68
N ALA A 150 8.12 2.23 -8.76
CA ALA A 150 7.31 2.54 -7.58
C ALA A 150 7.17 1.33 -6.64
N GLN A 151 7.35 1.58 -5.36
CA GLN A 151 7.23 0.62 -4.28
C GLN A 151 6.23 1.12 -3.24
N THR A 152 6.10 0.42 -2.13
CA THR A 152 5.45 0.88 -0.92
C THR A 152 6.43 0.74 0.26
N PRO A 153 6.35 1.61 1.29
CA PRO A 153 5.25 2.50 1.67
C PRO A 153 5.11 3.75 0.78
N GLN A 154 3.87 4.27 0.71
CA GLN A 154 3.51 5.51 0.04
C GLN A 154 2.74 6.38 1.03
N ALA A 155 3.17 7.62 1.26
CA ALA A 155 2.54 8.56 2.18
C ALA A 155 1.80 9.65 1.40
N PHE A 156 0.61 10.04 1.85
CA PHE A 156 -0.20 11.10 1.23
C PHE A 156 -0.92 11.93 2.30
N LYS A 157 -1.14 13.21 2.02
CA LYS A 157 -2.10 14.00 2.77
C LYS A 157 -3.50 13.45 2.54
N LYS A 158 -4.18 13.00 3.59
CA LYS A 158 -5.48 12.30 3.50
C LYS A 158 -6.51 13.08 2.68
N GLY A 159 -6.67 14.37 2.97
CA GLY A 159 -7.64 15.21 2.27
C GLY A 159 -7.36 15.31 0.77
N LYS A 160 -6.08 15.42 0.38
CA LYS A 160 -5.67 15.46 -1.04
C LYS A 160 -5.97 14.15 -1.75
N LEU A 161 -5.61 13.03 -1.13
CA LEU A 161 -5.87 11.70 -1.69
C LEU A 161 -7.37 11.43 -1.84
N LEU A 162 -8.19 11.74 -0.84
CA LEU A 162 -9.64 11.58 -0.94
C LEU A 162 -10.25 12.46 -2.04
N ASN A 163 -9.74 13.69 -2.20
CA ASN A 163 -10.18 14.56 -3.28
C ASN A 163 -9.79 14.01 -4.66
N ALA A 164 -8.58 13.47 -4.80
CA ALA A 164 -8.13 12.80 -6.03
C ALA A 164 -9.04 11.61 -6.38
N TYR A 165 -9.42 10.77 -5.41
CA TYR A 165 -10.37 9.68 -5.64
C TYR A 165 -11.74 10.13 -6.14
N ARG A 166 -12.24 11.30 -5.69
CA ARG A 166 -13.54 11.85 -6.12
C ARG A 166 -13.51 12.41 -7.54
N ASN A 167 -12.38 12.97 -7.93
CA ASN A 167 -12.23 13.70 -9.19
C ASN A 167 -11.56 12.88 -10.31
N CYS A 168 -11.01 11.72 -10.00
CA CYS A 168 -10.34 10.89 -10.99
C CYS A 168 -11.37 10.19 -11.90
N ASP A 169 -11.29 10.47 -13.20
CA ASP A 169 -12.02 9.69 -14.20
C ASP A 169 -11.39 8.31 -14.36
N LEU A 170 -12.10 7.31 -13.89
CA LEU A 170 -11.65 5.94 -13.79
C LEU A 170 -11.75 5.13 -15.07
N SER A 171 -12.45 5.67 -16.09
CA SER A 171 -12.71 4.94 -17.32
C SER A 171 -11.47 4.84 -18.23
N ASN A 172 -10.51 5.75 -18.10
CA ASN A 172 -9.38 5.91 -19.02
C ASN A 172 -7.98 5.74 -18.44
N THR A 173 -7.83 5.49 -17.13
CA THR A 173 -6.51 5.48 -16.50
C THR A 173 -6.17 4.12 -15.90
N VAL A 174 -5.04 3.54 -16.32
CA VAL A 174 -4.46 2.35 -15.66
C VAL A 174 -3.82 2.81 -14.35
N ILE A 175 -4.63 2.88 -13.30
CA ILE A 175 -4.17 3.23 -11.95
C ILE A 175 -3.56 1.98 -11.31
N THR A 176 -2.25 1.94 -11.21
CA THR A 176 -1.50 0.84 -10.60
C THR A 176 -1.17 1.09 -9.13
N ASP A 177 -1.08 2.36 -8.74
CA ASP A 177 -0.86 2.82 -7.37
C ASP A 177 -1.48 4.22 -7.15
N GLU A 178 -1.45 4.72 -5.93
CA GLU A 178 -2.08 5.98 -5.55
C GLU A 178 -1.30 7.22 -6.02
N SER A 179 -0.04 7.08 -6.41
CA SER A 179 0.73 8.19 -6.98
C SER A 179 0.32 8.53 -8.42
N SER A 180 -0.51 7.66 -9.03
CA SER A 180 -1.03 7.83 -10.40
C SER A 180 -2.39 8.54 -10.44
N ILE A 181 -2.95 8.93 -9.30
CA ILE A 181 -4.27 9.60 -9.17
C ILE A 181 -4.10 11.16 -9.09
#